data_c8aac4dcef9480ad328c1017edabb61c
#
_entry.id   c8aac4dcef9480ad328c1017edabb61c
#
_cell.length_a   1.000
_cell.length_b   1.000
_cell.length_c   1.000
_cell.angle_alpha   90.00
_cell.angle_beta   90.00
_cell.angle_gamma   90.00
#
_symmetry.space_group_name_H-M   'P 1'
#
loop_
_entity.id
_entity.type
_entity.pdbx_description
1 polymer ?
#
loop_
_entity_poly.entity_id
_entity_poly.type
_entity_poly.pdbx_seq_one_letter_code
_entity_poly.pdbx_strand_id
1 'polypeptide(L)'
;NAESAKGQLVRDFKEYFQFYRWGRCPSHLKADLEAHFSDSLDFSSTLLRWVAERLPTDIAASLSMPLEKMIENSDQTMLRVLHYPPVGADIDLPRAAAHEDINFLTILPASNGPGLELQLTDGSWIEVVNRPSQVVVNIGDMLQEATDGFLRSTTHRVATPSQDQAQSGRMSLPLFLHPRPDVVLSPRYTAGTYLAERLRELSTT
;
A
#
# COMPACT_ATOMS: atom_id res chain seq x y z
N ASN A 1 -1.61 -17.13 5.44
CA ASN A 1 -1.12 -17.40 4.08
C ASN A 1 0.10 -16.54 3.85
N ALA A 2 1.21 -17.14 3.41
CA ALA A 2 2.39 -16.37 3.05
C ALA A 2 2.19 -15.80 1.64
N GLU A 3 2.36 -14.49 1.51
CA GLU A 3 2.40 -13.79 0.22
C GLU A 3 3.85 -13.74 -0.28
N SER A 4 4.02 -13.79 -1.59
CA SER A 4 5.27 -13.47 -2.28
C SER A 4 5.01 -12.36 -3.28
N ALA A 5 5.99 -11.48 -3.53
CA ALA A 5 5.89 -10.50 -4.61
C ALA A 5 5.94 -11.20 -5.99
N LYS A 6 5.37 -10.58 -7.02
CA LYS A 6 5.32 -11.12 -8.39
C LYS A 6 6.73 -11.52 -8.86
N GLY A 7 6.87 -12.78 -9.29
CA GLY A 7 8.14 -13.31 -9.79
C GLY A 7 9.19 -13.69 -8.72
N GLN A 8 8.83 -13.67 -7.45
CA GLN A 8 9.73 -14.06 -6.35
C GLN A 8 9.46 -15.50 -5.92
N LEU A 9 10.51 -16.33 -5.90
CA LEU A 9 10.46 -17.72 -5.40
C LEU A 9 10.55 -17.79 -3.87
N VAL A 10 10.94 -16.71 -3.22
CA VAL A 10 11.16 -16.63 -1.78
C VAL A 10 9.98 -15.92 -1.14
N ARG A 11 9.42 -16.53 -0.11
CA ARG A 11 8.31 -15.95 0.67
C ARG A 11 8.85 -14.85 1.58
N ASP A 12 8.09 -13.76 1.67
CA ASP A 12 8.34 -12.70 2.64
C ASP A 12 8.26 -13.25 4.09
N PHE A 13 9.21 -12.83 4.91
CA PHE A 13 9.21 -13.20 6.34
C PHE A 13 8.38 -12.21 7.14
N LYS A 14 7.05 -12.35 7.02
CA LYS A 14 6.08 -11.47 7.66
C LYS A 14 4.82 -12.21 8.09
N GLU A 15 4.20 -11.70 9.13
CA GLU A 15 2.86 -12.05 9.58
C GLU A 15 1.96 -10.83 9.37
N TYR A 16 0.67 -11.03 9.12
CA TYR A 16 -0.24 -9.92 8.99
C TYR A 16 -1.66 -10.27 9.37
N PHE A 17 -2.38 -9.21 9.80
CA PHE A 17 -3.81 -9.21 10.00
C PHE A 17 -4.42 -8.14 9.10
N GLN A 18 -5.47 -8.49 8.35
CA GLN A 18 -6.21 -7.57 7.49
C GLN A 18 -7.49 -7.15 8.19
N PHE A 19 -7.63 -5.86 8.42
CA PHE A 19 -8.81 -5.27 8.98
C PHE A 19 -9.65 -4.61 7.89
N TYR A 20 -10.89 -5.07 7.79
CA TYR A 20 -11.98 -4.46 7.02
C TYR A 20 -13.08 -4.08 7.99
N ARG A 21 -13.78 -2.96 7.77
CA ARG A 21 -14.86 -2.51 8.65
C ARG A 21 -16.01 -3.52 8.77
N TRP A 22 -16.25 -4.29 7.72
CA TRP A 22 -17.25 -5.37 7.67
C TRP A 22 -16.68 -6.73 8.15
N GLY A 23 -15.39 -6.82 8.38
CA GLY A 23 -14.71 -8.05 8.72
C GLY A 23 -14.72 -8.38 10.22
N ARG A 24 -14.22 -9.57 10.55
CA ARG A 24 -14.01 -9.97 11.94
C ARG A 24 -12.79 -9.31 12.51
N CYS A 25 -12.89 -8.83 13.75
CA CYS A 25 -11.78 -8.21 14.48
C CYS A 25 -11.86 -8.58 15.95
N PRO A 26 -10.72 -8.83 16.62
CA PRO A 26 -10.68 -8.96 18.08
C PRO A 26 -11.28 -7.71 18.75
N SER A 27 -12.21 -7.89 19.68
CA SER A 27 -13.00 -6.79 20.27
C SER A 27 -12.14 -5.73 20.95
N HIS A 28 -11.02 -6.13 21.56
CA HIS A 28 -10.10 -5.23 22.26
C HIS A 28 -9.25 -4.35 21.33
N LEU A 29 -9.13 -4.71 20.03
CA LEU A 29 -8.40 -3.93 19.03
C LEU A 29 -9.34 -3.09 18.15
N LYS A 30 -10.63 -3.37 18.17
CA LYS A 30 -11.58 -2.82 17.20
C LYS A 30 -11.64 -1.29 17.23
N ALA A 31 -11.70 -0.70 18.40
CA ALA A 31 -11.81 0.77 18.53
C ALA A 31 -10.58 1.49 17.97
N ASP A 32 -9.39 1.01 18.28
CA ASP A 32 -8.13 1.62 17.81
C ASP A 32 -7.95 1.46 16.31
N LEU A 33 -8.28 0.27 15.77
CA LEU A 33 -8.19 0.03 14.32
C LEU A 33 -9.23 0.86 13.54
N GLU A 34 -10.45 1.02 14.07
CA GLU A 34 -11.48 1.88 13.47
C GLU A 34 -11.07 3.36 13.48
N ALA A 35 -10.50 3.85 14.58
CA ALA A 35 -10.01 5.22 14.68
C ALA A 35 -8.91 5.47 13.64
N HIS A 36 -7.88 4.62 13.61
CA HIS A 36 -6.79 4.73 12.65
C HIS A 36 -7.26 4.62 11.19
N PHE A 37 -8.20 3.72 10.92
CA PHE A 37 -8.81 3.57 9.59
C PHE A 37 -9.53 4.85 9.17
N SER A 38 -10.35 5.43 10.06
CA SER A 38 -11.12 6.66 9.80
C SER A 38 -10.21 7.85 9.54
N ASP A 39 -9.25 8.09 10.42
CA ASP A 39 -8.29 9.20 10.30
C ASP A 39 -7.49 9.11 8.99
N SER A 40 -7.05 7.90 8.65
CA SER A 40 -6.30 7.65 7.40
C SER A 40 -7.17 7.83 6.16
N LEU A 41 -8.45 7.45 6.22
CA LEU A 41 -9.40 7.64 5.12
C LEU A 41 -9.72 9.12 4.89
N ASP A 42 -9.96 9.89 5.94
CA ASP A 42 -10.22 11.33 5.87
C ASP A 42 -9.01 12.10 5.33
N PHE A 43 -7.81 11.71 5.78
CA PHE A 43 -6.55 12.23 5.26
C PHE A 43 -6.40 11.91 3.76
N SER A 44 -6.67 10.67 3.35
CA SER A 44 -6.61 10.24 1.95
C SER A 44 -7.57 11.02 1.06
N SER A 45 -8.80 11.24 1.51
CA SER A 45 -9.80 12.02 0.78
C SER A 45 -9.33 13.46 0.55
N THR A 46 -8.70 14.06 1.56
CA THR A 46 -8.11 15.40 1.46
C THR A 46 -6.95 15.44 0.47
N LEU A 47 -6.05 14.46 0.53
CA LEU A 47 -4.93 14.35 -0.41
C LEU A 47 -5.41 14.18 -1.86
N LEU A 48 -6.39 13.31 -2.10
CA LEU A 48 -6.93 13.09 -3.44
C LEU A 48 -7.56 14.35 -4.04
N ARG A 49 -8.24 15.18 -3.22
CA ARG A 49 -8.71 16.50 -3.68
C ARG A 49 -7.56 17.41 -4.09
N TRP A 50 -6.51 17.50 -3.27
CA TRP A 50 -5.34 18.32 -3.60
C TRP A 50 -4.58 17.83 -4.83
N VAL A 51 -4.51 16.51 -5.01
CA VAL A 51 -3.96 15.92 -6.23
C VAL A 51 -4.81 16.28 -7.44
N ALA A 52 -6.14 16.10 -7.36
CA ALA A 52 -7.06 16.41 -8.45
C ALA A 52 -6.97 17.87 -8.90
N GLU A 53 -6.84 18.83 -7.96
CA GLU A 53 -6.66 20.26 -8.24
C GLU A 53 -5.38 20.59 -9.02
N ARG A 54 -4.41 19.69 -9.04
CA ARG A 54 -3.08 19.87 -9.63
C ARG A 54 -2.79 18.98 -10.83
N LEU A 55 -3.75 18.13 -11.20
CA LEU A 55 -3.62 17.32 -12.42
C LEU A 55 -3.64 18.23 -13.65
N PRO A 56 -2.88 17.90 -14.70
CA PRO A 56 -3.08 18.50 -16.03
C PRO A 56 -4.54 18.39 -16.47
N THR A 57 -5.02 19.38 -17.20
CA THR A 57 -6.44 19.48 -17.58
C THR A 57 -6.92 18.29 -18.40
N ASP A 58 -6.07 17.77 -19.28
CA ASP A 58 -6.34 16.60 -20.10
C ASP A 58 -6.47 15.31 -19.25
N ILE A 59 -5.58 15.13 -18.28
CA ILE A 59 -5.65 14.00 -17.32
C ILE A 59 -6.89 14.12 -16.44
N ALA A 60 -7.15 15.32 -15.89
CA ALA A 60 -8.35 15.55 -15.07
C ALA A 60 -9.65 15.28 -15.85
N ALA A 61 -9.70 15.66 -17.15
CA ALA A 61 -10.85 15.43 -18.01
C ALA A 61 -11.05 13.94 -18.42
N SER A 62 -10.00 13.12 -18.37
CA SER A 62 -10.07 11.68 -18.66
C SER A 62 -10.59 10.83 -17.48
N LEU A 63 -10.57 11.38 -16.27
CA LEU A 63 -11.09 10.68 -15.09
C LEU A 63 -12.60 10.43 -15.21
N SER A 64 -13.04 9.24 -14.85
CA SER A 64 -14.47 8.87 -14.88
C SER A 64 -15.31 9.65 -13.86
N MET A 65 -14.68 10.14 -12.79
CA MET A 65 -15.27 10.97 -11.72
C MET A 65 -14.16 11.61 -10.89
N PRO A 66 -14.48 12.58 -9.99
CA PRO A 66 -13.50 13.13 -9.04
C PRO A 66 -12.82 12.04 -8.21
N LEU A 67 -11.49 12.15 -8.00
CA LEU A 67 -10.68 11.12 -7.35
C LEU A 67 -11.20 10.74 -5.96
N GLU A 68 -11.61 11.72 -5.16
CA GLU A 68 -12.17 11.47 -3.82
C GLU A 68 -13.53 10.77 -3.86
N LYS A 69 -14.26 10.88 -4.98
CA LYS A 69 -15.52 10.17 -5.18
C LYS A 69 -15.32 8.70 -5.55
N MET A 70 -14.18 8.36 -6.10
CA MET A 70 -13.86 6.99 -6.46
C MET A 70 -13.74 6.07 -5.23
N ILE A 71 -13.32 6.64 -4.10
CA ILE A 71 -13.09 5.89 -2.85
C ILE A 71 -14.28 5.93 -1.88
N GLU A 72 -15.26 6.81 -2.11
CA GLU A 72 -16.44 6.93 -1.24
C GLU A 72 -17.18 5.59 -1.13
N ASN A 73 -17.45 5.16 0.11
CA ASN A 73 -18.14 3.92 0.42
C ASN A 73 -17.49 2.65 -0.19
N SER A 74 -16.18 2.69 -0.44
CA SER A 74 -15.47 1.49 -0.87
C SER A 74 -15.33 0.50 0.29
N ASP A 75 -15.82 -0.72 0.08
CA ASP A 75 -15.64 -1.87 0.98
C ASP A 75 -14.31 -2.61 0.75
N GLN A 76 -13.54 -2.19 -0.25
CA GLN A 76 -12.25 -2.80 -0.61
C GLN A 76 -11.07 -2.15 0.12
N THR A 77 -11.24 -0.96 0.70
CA THR A 77 -10.20 -0.32 1.50
C THR A 77 -9.86 -1.16 2.72
N MET A 78 -8.56 -1.37 2.96
CA MET A 78 -8.06 -2.32 3.94
C MET A 78 -6.96 -1.70 4.78
N LEU A 79 -7.06 -1.83 6.11
CA LEU A 79 -5.94 -1.59 7.02
C LEU A 79 -5.22 -2.92 7.26
N ARG A 80 -3.90 -2.94 7.08
CA ARG A 80 -3.10 -4.13 7.34
C ARG A 80 -2.19 -3.89 8.54
N VAL A 81 -2.30 -4.74 9.55
CA VAL A 81 -1.33 -4.79 10.65
C VAL A 81 -0.25 -5.79 10.24
N LEU A 82 0.95 -5.29 9.98
CA LEU A 82 2.11 -6.07 9.55
C LEU A 82 3.06 -6.25 10.72
N HIS A 83 3.46 -7.48 10.96
CA HIS A 83 4.51 -7.85 11.90
C HIS A 83 5.62 -8.59 11.15
N TYR A 84 6.81 -8.06 11.25
CA TYR A 84 8.04 -8.69 10.78
C TYR A 84 8.78 -9.19 12.01
N PRO A 85 8.79 -10.53 12.26
CA PRO A 85 9.44 -11.09 13.44
C PRO A 85 10.95 -10.80 13.49
N PRO A 86 11.58 -10.91 14.65
CA PRO A 86 13.05 -10.97 14.72
C PRO A 86 13.58 -12.09 13.83
N VAL A 87 14.71 -11.85 13.17
CA VAL A 87 15.38 -12.85 12.32
C VAL A 87 16.71 -13.24 12.92
N GLY A 88 17.11 -14.51 12.76
CA GLY A 88 18.45 -14.93 13.12
C GLY A 88 19.52 -14.26 12.24
N ALA A 89 20.74 -14.15 12.74
CA ALA A 89 21.84 -13.48 12.04
C ALA A 89 22.20 -14.11 10.67
N ASP A 90 21.77 -15.35 10.42
CA ASP A 90 22.07 -16.10 9.21
C ASP A 90 20.96 -16.05 8.15
N ILE A 91 19.91 -15.26 8.38
CA ILE A 91 18.77 -15.18 7.45
C ILE A 91 18.93 -13.93 6.58
N ASP A 92 19.29 -14.15 5.32
CA ASP A 92 19.34 -13.12 4.29
C ASP A 92 18.03 -13.12 3.46
N LEU A 93 16.92 -12.82 4.11
CA LEU A 93 15.61 -12.68 3.48
C LEU A 93 15.07 -11.27 3.65
N PRO A 94 14.57 -10.64 2.58
CA PRO A 94 13.90 -9.37 2.72
C PRO A 94 12.63 -9.53 3.59
N ARG A 95 12.35 -8.56 4.42
CA ARG A 95 11.10 -8.49 5.18
C ARG A 95 9.89 -8.33 4.27
N ALA A 96 10.04 -7.58 3.19
CA ALA A 96 9.13 -7.57 2.06
C ALA A 96 9.92 -7.35 0.76
N ALA A 97 9.75 -8.23 -0.21
CA ALA A 97 10.38 -8.13 -1.53
C ALA A 97 9.93 -6.86 -2.28
N ALA A 98 10.69 -6.45 -3.27
CA ALA A 98 10.35 -5.30 -4.11
C ALA A 98 9.00 -5.52 -4.83
N HIS A 99 8.09 -4.56 -4.68
CA HIS A 99 6.74 -4.60 -5.25
C HIS A 99 6.17 -3.18 -5.43
N GLU A 100 5.06 -3.12 -6.11
CA GLU A 100 4.17 -1.97 -6.22
C GLU A 100 2.83 -2.32 -5.58
N ASP A 101 2.16 -1.35 -4.97
CA ASP A 101 0.86 -1.58 -4.32
C ASP A 101 -0.27 -1.60 -5.36
N ILE A 102 -1.11 -2.62 -5.30
CA ILE A 102 -2.28 -2.77 -6.19
C ILE A 102 -3.47 -2.01 -5.62
N ASN A 103 -3.32 -0.73 -5.37
CA ASN A 103 -4.35 0.10 -4.76
C ASN A 103 -4.36 1.51 -5.39
N PHE A 104 -5.09 2.44 -4.78
CA PHE A 104 -5.12 3.84 -5.19
C PHE A 104 -4.02 4.66 -4.52
N LEU A 105 -4.01 4.62 -3.18
CA LEU A 105 -2.98 5.21 -2.32
C LEU A 105 -2.69 4.28 -1.15
N THR A 106 -1.47 4.30 -0.67
CA THR A 106 -1.10 3.75 0.63
C THR A 106 -0.78 4.87 1.61
N ILE A 107 -1.40 4.83 2.77
CA ILE A 107 -1.10 5.72 3.90
C ILE A 107 -0.34 4.90 4.93
N LEU A 108 0.92 5.20 5.11
CA LEU A 108 1.81 4.46 6.00
C LEU A 108 2.36 5.38 7.10
N PRO A 109 1.80 5.35 8.30
CA PRO A 109 2.40 5.99 9.46
C PRO A 109 3.78 5.42 9.76
N ALA A 110 4.58 6.19 10.51
CA ALA A 110 5.88 5.74 10.94
C ALA A 110 5.79 4.38 11.64
N SER A 111 6.59 3.42 11.17
CA SER A 111 6.74 2.11 11.81
C SER A 111 7.64 2.22 13.06
N ASN A 112 7.72 1.17 13.86
CA ASN A 112 8.62 1.14 15.02
C ASN A 112 10.07 0.79 14.68
N GLY A 113 10.43 0.70 13.39
CA GLY A 113 11.79 0.40 12.94
C GLY A 113 12.05 0.80 11.49
N PRO A 114 13.32 0.88 11.06
CA PRO A 114 13.76 1.27 9.72
C PRO A 114 13.55 0.15 8.69
N GLY A 115 14.06 0.37 7.47
CA GLY A 115 14.18 -0.61 6.40
C GLY A 115 13.21 -0.42 5.23
N LEU A 116 12.30 0.57 5.27
CA LEU A 116 11.53 0.92 4.06
C LEU A 116 12.47 1.60 3.06
N GLU A 117 12.52 1.09 1.84
CA GLU A 117 13.31 1.63 0.75
C GLU A 117 12.44 1.83 -0.50
N LEU A 118 12.72 2.90 -1.24
CA LEU A 118 12.09 3.23 -2.52
C LEU A 118 13.11 3.08 -3.65
N GLN A 119 12.65 2.58 -4.80
CA GLN A 119 13.45 2.53 -6.01
C GLN A 119 13.29 3.83 -6.81
N LEU A 120 14.39 4.49 -7.09
CA LEU A 120 14.43 5.66 -7.95
C LEU A 120 14.37 5.25 -9.44
N THR A 121 14.13 6.22 -10.29
CA THR A 121 14.03 6.01 -11.76
C THR A 121 15.32 5.52 -12.42
N ASP A 122 16.47 5.74 -11.78
CA ASP A 122 17.77 5.20 -12.21
C ASP A 122 18.05 3.78 -11.70
N GLY A 123 17.07 3.18 -10.98
CA GLY A 123 17.17 1.84 -10.40
C GLY A 123 17.85 1.78 -9.03
N SER A 124 18.41 2.88 -8.53
CA SER A 124 19.01 2.93 -7.20
C SER A 124 17.94 2.89 -6.09
N TRP A 125 18.34 2.47 -4.89
CA TRP A 125 17.45 2.39 -3.74
C TRP A 125 17.83 3.47 -2.72
N ILE A 126 16.80 4.11 -2.16
CA ILE A 126 16.96 5.07 -1.07
C ILE A 126 16.14 4.63 0.14
N GLU A 127 16.72 4.75 1.32
CA GLU A 127 16.00 4.50 2.58
C GLU A 127 15.05 5.66 2.90
N VAL A 128 13.84 5.31 3.27
CA VAL A 128 12.85 6.27 3.79
C VAL A 128 13.09 6.46 5.28
N VAL A 129 13.51 7.66 5.66
CA VAL A 129 13.75 7.99 7.07
C VAL A 129 12.47 7.90 7.88
N ASN A 130 12.46 6.98 8.84
CA ASN A 130 11.31 6.73 9.69
C ASN A 130 11.26 7.75 10.85
N ARG A 131 10.32 8.69 10.81
CA ARG A 131 10.15 9.72 11.86
C ARG A 131 8.73 9.63 12.45
N PRO A 132 8.57 9.58 13.78
CA PRO A 132 7.27 9.40 14.44
C PRO A 132 6.17 10.40 14.04
N SER A 133 6.54 11.60 13.61
CA SER A 133 5.59 12.65 13.20
C SER A 133 5.28 12.67 11.71
N GLN A 134 5.76 11.68 10.96
CA GLN A 134 5.60 11.64 9.49
C GLN A 134 4.72 10.47 9.06
N VAL A 135 4.05 10.70 7.95
CA VAL A 135 3.30 9.68 7.23
C VAL A 135 3.90 9.58 5.83
N VAL A 136 4.23 8.37 5.40
CA VAL A 136 4.61 8.10 4.01
C VAL A 136 3.34 7.86 3.22
N VAL A 137 3.24 8.50 2.06
CA VAL A 137 2.15 8.28 1.11
C VAL A 137 2.76 7.84 -0.21
N ASN A 138 2.32 6.71 -0.72
CA ASN A 138 2.70 6.25 -2.06
C ASN A 138 1.47 6.03 -2.93
N ILE A 139 1.67 6.27 -4.22
CA ILE A 139 0.70 6.01 -5.27
C ILE A 139 0.74 4.51 -5.58
N GLY A 140 -0.44 3.92 -5.75
CA GLY A 140 -0.57 2.55 -6.19
C GLY A 140 -0.94 2.44 -7.68
N ASP A 141 -0.92 1.22 -8.17
CA ASP A 141 -1.11 0.90 -9.59
C ASP A 141 -2.46 1.35 -10.14
N MET A 142 -3.52 1.33 -9.34
CA MET A 142 -4.84 1.77 -9.79
C MET A 142 -4.90 3.27 -10.02
N LEU A 143 -4.20 4.09 -9.24
CA LEU A 143 -4.13 5.53 -9.48
C LEU A 143 -3.22 5.85 -10.67
N GLN A 144 -2.15 5.09 -10.86
CA GLN A 144 -1.34 5.14 -12.06
C GLN A 144 -2.17 4.83 -13.30
N GLU A 145 -2.97 3.77 -13.30
CA GLU A 145 -3.87 3.39 -14.39
C GLU A 145 -4.91 4.49 -14.66
N ALA A 146 -5.54 5.04 -13.61
CA ALA A 146 -6.56 6.07 -13.73
C ALA A 146 -6.03 7.40 -14.28
N THR A 147 -4.74 7.65 -14.16
CA THR A 147 -4.08 8.87 -14.64
C THR A 147 -3.19 8.65 -15.87
N ASP A 148 -3.39 7.53 -16.58
CA ASP A 148 -2.62 7.15 -17.76
C ASP A 148 -1.09 7.24 -17.55
N GLY A 149 -0.62 6.80 -16.36
CA GLY A 149 0.78 6.80 -15.98
C GLY A 149 1.35 8.17 -15.57
N PHE A 150 0.53 9.23 -15.52
CA PHE A 150 0.99 10.54 -15.07
C PHE A 150 1.45 10.52 -13.61
N LEU A 151 0.66 9.90 -12.73
CA LEU A 151 1.03 9.61 -11.35
C LEU A 151 1.59 8.18 -11.29
N ARG A 152 2.87 8.04 -11.02
CA ARG A 152 3.53 6.74 -11.05
C ARG A 152 3.44 6.01 -9.72
N SER A 153 3.08 4.74 -9.78
CA SER A 153 3.31 3.80 -8.68
C SER A 153 4.82 3.61 -8.47
N THR A 154 5.25 3.60 -7.22
CA THR A 154 6.67 3.55 -6.88
C THR A 154 7.02 2.18 -6.31
N THR A 155 7.96 1.49 -6.95
CA THR A 155 8.51 0.24 -6.45
C THR A 155 9.19 0.48 -5.10
N HIS A 156 8.83 -0.33 -4.12
CA HIS A 156 9.38 -0.23 -2.77
C HIS A 156 9.58 -1.62 -2.15
N ARG A 157 10.38 -1.68 -1.08
CA ARG A 157 10.66 -2.92 -0.34
C ARG A 157 10.88 -2.63 1.14
N VAL A 158 10.82 -3.67 1.96
CA VAL A 158 11.36 -3.64 3.32
C VAL A 158 12.61 -4.51 3.32
N ALA A 159 13.77 -3.86 3.39
CA ALA A 159 15.06 -4.50 3.28
C ALA A 159 15.31 -5.53 4.39
N THR A 160 16.26 -6.44 4.15
CA THR A 160 16.85 -7.30 5.17
C THR A 160 17.43 -6.43 6.29
N PRO A 161 17.07 -6.65 7.56
CA PRO A 161 17.60 -5.83 8.64
C PRO A 161 19.11 -6.06 8.83
N SER A 162 19.83 -5.01 9.25
CA SER A 162 21.21 -5.18 9.73
C SER A 162 21.26 -6.10 10.95
N GLN A 163 22.45 -6.63 11.30
CA GLN A 163 22.61 -7.54 12.45
C GLN A 163 22.08 -6.95 13.75
N ASP A 164 22.28 -5.65 13.99
CA ASP A 164 21.79 -4.94 15.18
C ASP A 164 20.24 -4.82 15.18
N GLN A 165 19.63 -4.73 14.01
CA GLN A 165 18.19 -4.60 13.82
C GLN A 165 17.48 -5.97 13.73
N ALA A 166 18.22 -7.01 13.42
CA ALA A 166 17.67 -8.36 13.19
C ALA A 166 16.97 -8.92 14.42
N GLN A 167 17.45 -8.59 15.61
CA GLN A 167 16.91 -9.03 16.88
C GLN A 167 15.61 -8.33 17.29
N SER A 168 15.22 -7.28 16.58
CA SER A 168 14.01 -6.50 16.86
C SER A 168 12.93 -6.78 15.84
N GLY A 169 11.73 -7.09 16.32
CA GLY A 169 10.54 -7.14 15.46
C GLY A 169 10.20 -5.75 14.93
N ARG A 170 9.63 -5.70 13.72
CA ARG A 170 9.13 -4.47 13.12
C ARG A 170 7.62 -4.57 12.89
N MET A 171 6.91 -3.50 13.24
CA MET A 171 5.48 -3.38 12.96
C MET A 171 5.21 -2.18 12.08
N SER A 172 4.25 -2.32 11.17
CA SER A 172 3.71 -1.22 10.39
C SER A 172 2.22 -1.41 10.13
N LEU A 173 1.51 -0.30 9.97
CA LEU A 173 0.06 -0.25 9.86
C LEU A 173 -0.39 0.54 8.62
N PRO A 174 -0.10 0.06 7.40
CA PRO A 174 -0.55 0.74 6.18
C PRO A 174 -2.06 0.63 6.01
N LEU A 175 -2.70 1.74 5.62
CA LEU A 175 -4.01 1.72 4.99
C LEU A 175 -3.83 1.62 3.48
N PHE A 176 -4.35 0.57 2.86
CA PHE A 176 -4.42 0.38 1.43
C PHE A 176 -5.78 0.89 0.93
N LEU A 177 -5.77 2.09 0.38
CA LEU A 177 -6.97 2.76 -0.11
C LEU A 177 -7.35 2.21 -1.48
N HIS A 178 -8.55 1.69 -1.60
CA HIS A 178 -9.07 1.17 -2.86
C HIS A 178 -10.29 1.95 -3.32
N PRO A 179 -10.42 2.21 -4.63
CA PRO A 179 -11.69 2.68 -5.19
C PRO A 179 -12.76 1.58 -5.11
N ARG A 180 -14.02 1.97 -5.30
CA ARG A 180 -15.10 0.98 -5.46
C ARG A 180 -14.85 0.11 -6.69
N PRO A 181 -15.25 -1.18 -6.68
CA PRO A 181 -15.01 -2.09 -7.79
C PRO A 181 -15.62 -1.66 -9.14
N ASP A 182 -16.70 -0.86 -9.12
CA ASP A 182 -17.40 -0.34 -10.29
C ASP A 182 -16.73 0.87 -10.94
N VAL A 183 -15.78 1.51 -10.25
CA VAL A 183 -15.07 2.70 -10.77
C VAL A 183 -14.28 2.36 -12.02
N VAL A 184 -14.53 3.09 -13.10
CA VAL A 184 -13.75 2.98 -14.33
C VAL A 184 -12.43 3.71 -14.15
N LEU A 185 -11.33 2.96 -14.24
CA LEU A 185 -9.96 3.49 -14.17
C LEU A 185 -9.47 3.90 -15.57
N SER A 186 -9.76 3.10 -16.57
CA SER A 186 -9.35 3.32 -17.96
C SER A 186 -10.34 2.66 -18.91
N PRO A 187 -10.21 2.86 -20.24
CA PRO A 187 -11.02 2.12 -21.22
C PRO A 187 -10.92 0.60 -21.10
N ARG A 188 -9.84 0.10 -20.48
CA ARG A 188 -9.59 -1.34 -20.30
C ARG A 188 -10.12 -1.88 -18.98
N TYR A 189 -10.12 -1.07 -17.91
CA TYR A 189 -10.33 -1.56 -16.56
C TYR A 189 -11.35 -0.79 -15.76
N THR A 190 -12.16 -1.53 -15.00
CA THR A 190 -12.69 -1.05 -13.73
C THR A 190 -11.72 -1.44 -12.59
N ALA A 191 -11.86 -0.81 -11.43
CA ALA A 191 -11.02 -1.17 -10.26
C ALA A 191 -11.16 -2.65 -9.89
N GLY A 192 -12.39 -3.19 -9.97
CA GLY A 192 -12.64 -4.61 -9.69
C GLY A 192 -11.97 -5.55 -10.69
N THR A 193 -12.02 -5.26 -11.99
CA THR A 193 -11.38 -6.09 -13.00
C THR A 193 -9.86 -6.00 -12.94
N TYR A 194 -9.32 -4.81 -12.63
CA TYR A 194 -7.89 -4.60 -12.41
C TYR A 194 -7.38 -5.45 -11.24
N LEU A 195 -8.05 -5.34 -10.08
CA LEU A 195 -7.69 -6.12 -8.90
C LEU A 195 -7.72 -7.61 -9.16
N ALA A 196 -8.78 -8.10 -9.80
CA ALA A 196 -8.94 -9.53 -10.12
C ALA A 196 -7.84 -10.04 -11.05
N GLU A 197 -7.37 -9.23 -12.01
CA GLU A 197 -6.26 -9.59 -12.89
C GLU A 197 -4.94 -9.67 -12.11
N ARG A 198 -4.62 -8.64 -11.29
CA ARG A 198 -3.39 -8.63 -10.48
C ARG A 198 -3.33 -9.79 -9.48
N LEU A 199 -4.44 -10.09 -8.79
CA LEU A 199 -4.49 -11.22 -7.86
C LEU A 199 -4.31 -12.58 -8.55
N ARG A 200 -4.80 -12.73 -9.78
CA ARG A 200 -4.54 -13.95 -10.58
C ARG A 200 -3.06 -14.10 -10.93
N GLU A 201 -2.41 -13.01 -11.31
CA GLU A 201 -0.97 -13.02 -11.61
C GLU A 201 -0.13 -13.43 -10.39
N LEU A 202 -0.50 -12.95 -9.20
CA LEU A 202 0.18 -13.33 -7.93
C LEU A 202 -0.07 -14.79 -7.54
N SER A 203 -1.20 -15.38 -7.92
CA SER A 203 -1.53 -16.77 -7.58
C SER A 203 -0.96 -17.80 -8.56
N THR A 204 -0.46 -17.39 -9.70
CA THR A 204 0.13 -18.26 -10.73
C THR A 204 1.66 -18.32 -10.64
N THR A 205 2.26 -17.59 -9.72
CA THR A 205 3.70 -17.59 -9.44
C THR A 205 4.00 -18.37 -8.16
#